data_0e1d52cced9ac7bf469cf0c21fb1448e
#
_entry.id   0e1d52cced9ac7bf469cf0c21fb1448e
#
_cell.length_a   1.000
_cell.length_b   1.000
_cell.length_c   1.000
_cell.angle_alpha   90.00
_cell.angle_beta   90.00
_cell.angle_gamma   90.00
#
_symmetry.space_group_name_H-M   'P 1'
#
loop_
_entity.id
_entity.type
_entity.pdbx_description
1 polymer ?
#
loop_
_entity_poly.entity_id
_entity_poly.type
_entity_poly.pdbx_seq_one_letter_code
_entity_poly.pdbx_strand_id
1 'polypeptide(L)' 'TYVDVRLLLKQAVLNNATRIIVVHNHPSGNKQPRMIDNRLTDKIKKASEVMEIHLDDHLVICNHSYYSYSDEGRL' A
#
# COMPACT_ATOMS: atom_id res chain seq x y z
N THR A 1 -12.92 1.38 3.07
CA THR A 1 -12.67 1.15 1.66
C THR A 1 -11.99 -0.19 1.45
N TYR A 2 -12.44 -0.92 0.48
CA TYR A 2 -11.95 -2.25 0.23
C TYR A 2 -11.05 -2.24 -1.02
N VAL A 3 -9.88 -2.89 -0.91
CA VAL A 3 -8.94 -2.97 -2.02
C VAL A 3 -8.81 -4.41 -2.48
N ASP A 4 -8.96 -4.63 -3.76
CA ASP A 4 -8.75 -5.94 -4.36
C ASP A 4 -7.28 -6.06 -4.78
N VAL A 5 -6.51 -6.82 -4.01
CA VAL A 5 -5.07 -6.98 -4.23
C VAL A 5 -4.78 -7.62 -5.58
N ARG A 6 -5.67 -8.50 -6.07
CA ARG A 6 -5.49 -9.11 -7.39
C ARG A 6 -5.51 -8.07 -8.50
N LEU A 7 -6.46 -7.13 -8.44
CA LEU A 7 -6.60 -6.08 -9.44
C LEU A 7 -5.43 -5.09 -9.37
N LEU A 8 -4.98 -4.77 -8.15
CA LEU A 8 -3.82 -3.92 -7.94
C LEU A 8 -2.58 -4.54 -8.60
N LEU A 9 -2.32 -5.80 -8.33
CA LEU A 9 -1.15 -6.48 -8.88
C LEU A 9 -1.28 -6.72 -10.38
N LYS A 10 -2.50 -6.92 -10.87
CA LYS A 10 -2.74 -7.03 -12.31
C LYS A 10 -2.27 -5.75 -13.02
N GLN A 11 -2.60 -4.59 -12.48
CA GLN A 11 -2.16 -3.32 -13.06
C GLN A 11 -0.63 -3.20 -13.04
N ALA A 12 0.00 -3.62 -11.96
CA ALA A 12 1.45 -3.61 -11.87
C ALA A 12 2.07 -4.49 -12.96
N VAL A 13 1.55 -5.71 -13.14
CA VAL A 13 2.06 -6.64 -14.16
C VAL A 13 1.83 -6.09 -15.57
N LEU A 14 0.64 -5.54 -15.84
CA LEU A 14 0.32 -4.99 -17.17
C LEU A 14 1.22 -3.81 -17.53
N ASN A 15 1.71 -3.09 -16.54
CA ASN A 15 2.62 -1.96 -16.74
C ASN A 15 4.09 -2.35 -16.60
N ASN A 16 4.38 -3.64 -16.53
CA ASN A 16 5.74 -4.16 -16.36
C ASN A 16 6.46 -3.57 -15.15
N ALA A 17 5.71 -3.28 -14.09
CA ALA A 17 6.29 -2.71 -12.88
C ALA A 17 7.06 -3.78 -12.11
N THR A 18 8.25 -3.43 -11.64
CA THR A 18 9.03 -4.27 -10.72
C THR A 18 9.03 -3.70 -9.31
N ARG A 19 8.58 -2.46 -9.15
CA ARG A 19 8.47 -1.76 -7.86
C ARG A 19 7.16 -0.98 -7.86
N ILE A 20 6.50 -0.94 -6.71
CA ILE A 20 5.23 -0.20 -6.57
C ILE A 20 5.20 0.60 -5.28
N ILE A 21 4.46 1.68 -5.31
CA ILE A 21 4.06 2.43 -4.12
C ILE A 21 2.54 2.47 -4.11
N VAL A 22 1.94 2.08 -2.99
CA VAL A 22 0.49 2.11 -2.84
C VAL A 22 0.10 3.34 -2.05
N VAL A 23 -0.91 4.05 -2.54
CA VAL A 23 -1.39 5.27 -1.89
C VAL A 23 -2.85 5.06 -1.46
N HIS A 24 -3.14 5.40 -0.21
CA HIS A 24 -4.44 5.22 0.40
C HIS A 24 -4.90 6.56 0.99
N ASN A 25 -6.06 7.03 0.60
CA ASN A 25 -6.59 8.30 1.07
C ASN A 25 -7.53 8.11 2.26
N HIS A 26 -7.26 8.84 3.36
CA HIS A 26 -8.13 8.88 4.55
C HIS A 26 -8.84 10.23 4.60
N PRO A 27 -10.07 10.34 4.09
CA PRO A 27 -10.76 11.63 4.07
C PRO A 27 -11.14 12.15 5.46
N SER A 28 -11.10 11.31 6.49
CA SER A 28 -11.42 11.70 7.86
C SER A 28 -10.41 12.68 8.49
N GLY A 29 -9.26 12.87 7.86
CA GLY A 29 -8.21 13.75 8.38
C GLY A 29 -7.25 13.07 9.35
N ASN A 30 -7.48 11.83 9.72
CA ASN A 30 -6.59 11.06 10.59
C ASN A 30 -5.69 10.17 9.74
N LYS A 31 -4.39 10.48 9.74
CA LYS A 31 -3.41 9.74 8.94
C LYS A 31 -2.98 8.42 9.56
N GLN A 32 -3.31 8.18 10.84
CA GLN A 32 -2.88 6.94 11.50
C GLN A 32 -3.57 5.73 10.86
N PRO A 33 -2.80 4.71 10.50
CA PRO A 33 -3.39 3.52 9.88
C PRO A 33 -4.22 2.74 10.90
N ARG A 34 -5.30 2.15 10.40
CA ARG A 34 -6.14 1.27 11.18
C ARG A 34 -5.63 -0.17 11.06
N MET A 35 -6.17 -1.05 11.91
CA MET A 35 -5.83 -2.48 11.85
C MET A 35 -6.08 -3.05 10.45
N ILE A 36 -7.18 -2.65 9.80
CA ILE A 36 -7.51 -3.11 8.46
C ILE A 36 -6.46 -2.65 7.43
N ASP A 37 -5.92 -1.45 7.62
CA ASP A 37 -4.86 -0.92 6.75
C ASP A 37 -3.58 -1.73 6.93
N ASN A 38 -3.25 -2.10 8.16
CA ASN A 38 -2.06 -2.90 8.44
C ASN A 38 -2.16 -4.30 7.82
N ARG A 39 -3.34 -4.91 7.89
CA ARG A 39 -3.59 -6.21 7.26
C ARG A 39 -3.49 -6.14 5.74
N LEU A 40 -4.02 -5.07 5.18
CA LEU A 40 -3.94 -4.84 3.74
C LEU A 40 -2.48 -4.70 3.30
N THR A 41 -1.69 -3.93 4.03
CA THR A 41 -0.27 -3.73 3.74
C THR A 41 0.48 -5.07 3.76
N ASP A 42 0.25 -5.88 4.78
CA ASP A 42 0.85 -7.22 4.88
C ASP A 42 0.47 -8.10 3.69
N LYS A 43 -0.80 -8.09 3.31
CA LYS A 43 -1.29 -8.89 2.20
C LYS A 43 -0.65 -8.45 0.89
N ILE A 44 -0.59 -7.15 0.64
CA ILE A 44 0.02 -6.61 -0.57
C ILE A 44 1.50 -6.98 -0.61
N LYS A 45 2.20 -6.81 0.51
CA LYS A 45 3.63 -7.12 0.57
C LYS A 45 3.91 -8.58 0.24
N LYS A 46 3.18 -9.49 0.88
CA LYS A 46 3.37 -10.93 0.65
C LYS A 46 3.04 -11.32 -0.78
N ALA A 47 1.94 -10.82 -1.30
CA ALA A 47 1.52 -11.15 -2.66
C ALA A 47 2.48 -10.57 -3.70
N SER A 48 2.95 -9.34 -3.51
CA SER A 48 3.89 -8.72 -4.44
C SER A 48 5.25 -9.41 -4.42
N GLU A 49 5.71 -9.87 -3.25
CA GLU A 49 6.95 -10.64 -3.17
C GLU A 49 6.88 -11.92 -4.00
N VAL A 50 5.77 -12.64 -3.94
CA VAL A 50 5.56 -13.85 -4.76
C VAL A 50 5.61 -13.52 -6.24
N MET A 51 5.12 -12.35 -6.63
CA MET A 51 5.12 -11.87 -8.02
C MET A 51 6.44 -11.23 -8.42
N GLU A 52 7.42 -11.20 -7.51
CA GLU A 52 8.71 -10.56 -7.74
C GLU A 52 8.57 -9.06 -8.02
N ILE A 53 7.60 -8.44 -7.34
CA ILE A 53 7.39 -6.99 -7.37
C ILE A 53 7.69 -6.47 -5.97
N HIS A 54 8.55 -5.45 -5.88
CA HIS A 54 8.92 -4.87 -4.59
C HIS A 54 7.92 -3.80 -4.18
N LEU A 55 7.36 -3.94 -2.97
CA LEU A 55 6.53 -2.87 -2.39
C LEU A 55 7.46 -1.88 -1.69
N ASP A 56 7.68 -0.74 -2.34
CA ASP A 56 8.58 0.30 -1.82
C ASP A 56 7.96 1.02 -0.63
N ASP A 57 6.68 1.31 -0.69
CA ASP A 57 5.99 1.99 0.39
C ASP A 57 4.48 1.83 0.27
N HIS A 58 3.81 2.08 1.38
CA HIS A 58 2.37 2.26 1.44
C HIS A 58 2.14 3.57 2.18
N LEU A 59 1.53 4.54 1.51
CA LEU A 59 1.28 5.87 2.05
C LEU A 59 -0.19 6.03 2.38
N VAL A 60 -0.46 6.47 3.60
CA VAL A 60 -1.81 6.90 4.00
C VAL A 60 -1.81 8.41 4.00
N ILE A 61 -2.60 9.00 3.10
CA ILE A 61 -2.62 10.45 2.91
C ILE A 61 -3.92 11.03 3.47
N CYS A 62 -3.80 12.13 4.21
CA CYS A 62 -4.96 12.90 4.63
C CYS A 62 -4.60 14.38 4.64
N ASN A 63 -5.50 15.23 4.12
CA ASN A 63 -5.35 16.70 4.10
C ASN A 63 -3.93 17.14 3.77
N HIS A 64 -3.17 17.59 4.79
CA HIS A 64 -1.84 18.17 4.60
C HIS A 64 -0.73 17.29 5.17
N SER A 65 -1.02 16.04 5.47
CA SER A 65 -0.02 15.15 6.04
C SER A 65 -0.18 13.73 5.51
N TYR A 66 0.79 12.88 5.84
CA TYR A 66 0.77 11.49 5.41
C TYR A 66 1.48 10.61 6.42
N TYR A 67 1.20 9.30 6.33
CA TYR A 67 1.89 8.26 7.08
C TYR A 67 2.56 7.34 6.07
N SER A 68 3.86 7.09 6.24
CA SER A 68 4.62 6.18 5.39
C SER A 68 4.98 4.93 6.18
N TYR A 69 4.54 3.77 5.71
CA TYR A 69 4.90 2.50 6.36
C TYR A 69 6.41 2.26 6.32
N SER A 70 7.06 2.66 5.23
CA SER A 70 8.51 2.52 5.11
C SER A 70 9.24 3.40 6.12
N ASP A 71 8.85 4.67 6.22
CA ASP A 71 9.47 5.61 7.16
C ASP A 71 9.32 5.16 8.61
N GLU A 72 8.22 4.48 8.92
CA GLU A 72 7.94 3.99 10.27
C GLU A 72 8.54 2.61 10.53
N GLY A 73 9.28 2.07 9.56
CA GLY A 73 9.92 0.77 9.71
C GLY A 73 8.94 -0.40 9.75
N ARG A 74 7.81 -0.29 9.06
CA ARG A 74 6.72 -1.29 9.12
C ARG A 74 6.52 -2.05 7.81
N LEU A 75 7.50 -2.02 6.93
CA LEU A 75 7.47 -2.84 5.71
C LEU A 75 8.48 -3.97 5.76
#